data_608394be164aaa963a2de734155251f8
#
_entry.id   608394be164aaa963a2de734155251f8
#
_cell.length_a   1.000
_cell.length_b   1.000
_cell.length_c   1.000
_cell.angle_alpha   90.00
_cell.angle_beta   90.00
_cell.angle_gamma   90.00
#
_symmetry.space_group_name_H-M   'P 1'
#
loop_
_entity.id
_entity.type
_entity.pdbx_description
1 polymer ?
#
loop_
_entity_poly.entity_id
_entity_poly.type
_entity_poly.pdbx_seq_one_letter_code
_entity_poly.pdbx_strand_id
1 'polypeptide(L)'
;MLTGRKPALLAAAAAFALGVVSATSALAQDGKSTQGYLVDQRNGIVKDPFNLCWRTGYWTPALANCECDSSLLPRDVCFPPPPKPGAAPPPPPPPPAAAPKPVTEKVTFAADVLFDFDKAVLKPEGKTKLDDLVAKLKGVALEVIIAIGHTDPIGTAEYNLKLSVRRAEAIKAYLVSKGIEPNRIYTEGKGLTQQIKKCSRGDFKTWAAYVECLAPNRRVEVEVVGTRTK
;
A
#
# COMPACT_ATOMS: atom_id res chain seq x y z
N MET A 1 42.05 -22.96 -46.20
CA MET A 1 41.13 -23.69 -47.10
C MET A 1 39.79 -23.89 -46.35
N LEU A 2 38.69 -23.61 -47.06
CA LEU A 2 37.28 -23.90 -46.75
C LEU A 2 36.58 -22.86 -45.85
N THR A 3 36.08 -21.82 -46.43
CA THR A 3 34.77 -21.49 -47.02
C THR A 3 33.60 -21.57 -46.03
N GLY A 4 33.23 -20.35 -45.63
CA GLY A 4 32.02 -20.09 -44.87
C GLY A 4 30.74 -20.20 -45.72
N ARG A 5 29.67 -20.58 -45.06
CA ARG A 5 28.30 -20.32 -45.55
C ARG A 5 27.53 -19.63 -44.44
N LYS A 6 27.09 -18.39 -44.73
CA LYS A 6 26.07 -17.67 -43.97
C LYS A 6 24.68 -18.20 -44.39
N PRO A 7 23.76 -18.47 -43.50
CA PRO A 7 22.36 -18.55 -43.87
C PRO A 7 21.67 -17.19 -43.73
N ALA A 8 20.83 -16.93 -44.71
CA ALA A 8 20.05 -15.71 -44.90
C ALA A 8 18.96 -15.59 -43.81
N LEU A 9 18.84 -14.37 -43.28
CA LEU A 9 17.72 -13.93 -42.47
C LEU A 9 16.48 -13.74 -43.36
N LEU A 10 15.46 -14.58 -43.16
CA LEU A 10 14.10 -14.34 -43.61
C LEU A 10 13.39 -13.50 -42.53
N ALA A 11 13.18 -12.23 -42.84
CA ALA A 11 12.32 -11.35 -42.06
C ALA A 11 10.85 -11.66 -42.38
N ALA A 12 10.17 -12.31 -41.46
CA ALA A 12 8.73 -12.43 -41.48
C ALA A 12 8.12 -11.21 -40.77
N ALA A 13 7.62 -10.27 -41.56
CA ALA A 13 6.83 -9.15 -41.06
C ALA A 13 5.43 -9.67 -40.67
N ALA A 14 5.20 -9.89 -39.38
CA ALA A 14 3.87 -10.10 -38.84
C ALA A 14 3.23 -8.74 -38.59
N ALA A 15 2.29 -8.34 -39.45
CA ALA A 15 1.44 -7.19 -39.25
C ALA A 15 0.42 -7.52 -38.15
N PHE A 16 0.65 -7.05 -36.94
CA PHE A 16 -0.36 -7.03 -35.89
C PHE A 16 -1.29 -5.85 -36.13
N ALA A 17 -2.46 -6.10 -36.70
CA ALA A 17 -3.56 -5.16 -36.72
C ALA A 17 -4.12 -5.05 -35.28
N LEU A 18 -3.65 -4.06 -34.52
CA LEU A 18 -4.28 -3.62 -33.27
C LEU A 18 -5.61 -2.94 -33.62
N GLY A 19 -6.68 -3.70 -33.54
CA GLY A 19 -8.03 -3.16 -33.51
C GLY A 19 -8.22 -2.38 -32.22
N VAL A 20 -8.04 -1.06 -32.30
CA VAL A 20 -8.47 -0.14 -31.24
C VAL A 20 -9.98 -0.14 -31.24
N VAL A 21 -10.60 -0.96 -30.41
CA VAL A 21 -11.99 -0.80 -30.04
C VAL A 21 -12.06 0.46 -29.17
N SER A 22 -12.28 1.60 -29.81
CA SER A 22 -12.66 2.82 -29.12
C SER A 22 -14.04 2.57 -28.52
N ALA A 23 -14.08 2.17 -27.24
CA ALA A 23 -15.29 2.28 -26.45
C ALA A 23 -15.56 3.79 -26.31
N THR A 24 -16.35 4.34 -27.21
CA THR A 24 -17.00 5.63 -27.01
C THR A 24 -17.93 5.45 -25.82
N SER A 25 -17.44 5.81 -24.62
CA SER A 25 -18.31 6.06 -23.49
C SER A 25 -19.28 7.14 -23.94
N ALA A 26 -20.52 6.76 -24.24
CA ALA A 26 -21.60 7.69 -24.34
C ALA A 26 -21.77 8.31 -22.95
N LEU A 27 -21.08 9.41 -22.70
CA LEU A 27 -21.33 10.25 -21.56
C LEU A 27 -22.79 10.69 -21.69
N ALA A 28 -23.62 10.26 -20.76
CA ALA A 28 -24.99 10.73 -20.66
C ALA A 28 -24.91 12.26 -20.59
N GLN A 29 -25.38 12.95 -21.61
CA GLN A 29 -25.41 14.41 -21.61
C GLN A 29 -26.46 14.82 -20.58
N ASP A 30 -26.00 15.33 -19.46
CA ASP A 30 -26.83 15.85 -18.37
C ASP A 30 -27.46 17.22 -18.73
N GLY A 31 -27.21 17.72 -19.94
CA GLY A 31 -27.68 19.01 -20.41
C GLY A 31 -27.08 20.23 -19.71
N LYS A 32 -26.08 20.04 -18.83
CA LYS A 32 -25.48 21.12 -18.02
C LYS A 32 -24.01 21.38 -18.34
N SER A 33 -23.39 20.63 -19.25
CA SER A 33 -21.99 20.79 -19.61
C SER A 33 -21.72 22.19 -20.23
N THR A 34 -20.65 22.84 -19.78
CA THR A 34 -20.13 24.08 -20.41
C THR A 34 -19.08 23.79 -21.48
N GLN A 35 -18.74 22.53 -21.71
CA GLN A 35 -17.76 22.13 -22.69
C GLN A 35 -18.16 22.55 -24.11
N GLY A 36 -17.24 23.17 -24.84
CA GLY A 36 -17.51 23.67 -26.19
C GLY A 36 -18.02 25.11 -26.23
N TYR A 37 -18.29 25.76 -25.09
CA TYR A 37 -18.67 27.16 -24.98
C TYR A 37 -17.57 27.99 -24.35
N LEU A 38 -17.58 29.31 -24.64
CA LEU A 38 -16.73 30.27 -23.94
C LEU A 38 -17.30 30.53 -22.56
N VAL A 39 -16.47 30.41 -21.53
CA VAL A 39 -16.88 30.64 -20.14
C VAL A 39 -16.14 31.82 -19.52
N ASP A 40 -16.79 32.52 -18.62
CA ASP A 40 -16.20 33.57 -17.80
C ASP A 40 -15.39 33.01 -16.61
N GLN A 41 -14.83 33.93 -15.79
CA GLN A 41 -14.04 33.57 -14.61
C GLN A 41 -14.84 32.81 -13.52
N ARG A 42 -16.18 32.83 -13.59
CA ARG A 42 -17.10 32.15 -12.67
C ARG A 42 -17.64 30.84 -13.27
N ASN A 43 -17.08 30.42 -14.40
CA ASN A 43 -17.52 29.26 -15.16
C ASN A 43 -18.96 29.40 -15.74
N GLY A 44 -19.45 30.62 -15.89
CA GLY A 44 -20.69 30.95 -16.58
C GLY A 44 -20.48 31.06 -18.09
N ILE A 45 -21.43 30.54 -18.90
CA ILE A 45 -21.33 30.63 -20.35
C ILE A 45 -21.51 32.08 -20.79
N VAL A 46 -20.57 32.57 -21.61
CA VAL A 46 -20.61 33.92 -22.16
C VAL A 46 -21.67 34.01 -23.26
N LYS A 47 -22.56 35.00 -23.16
CA LYS A 47 -23.63 35.28 -24.13
C LYS A 47 -23.46 36.64 -24.74
N ASP A 48 -23.96 36.79 -25.98
CA ASP A 48 -24.04 38.11 -26.59
C ASP A 48 -25.29 38.88 -26.11
N PRO A 49 -25.48 40.18 -26.53
CA PRO A 49 -26.65 40.98 -26.16
C PRO A 49 -28.00 40.41 -26.61
N PHE A 50 -27.98 39.44 -27.54
CA PHE A 50 -29.17 38.75 -28.04
C PHE A 50 -29.41 37.40 -27.34
N ASN A 51 -28.66 37.13 -26.26
CA ASN A 51 -28.72 35.90 -25.44
C ASN A 51 -28.26 34.66 -26.18
N LEU A 52 -27.43 34.79 -27.24
CA LEU A 52 -26.82 33.70 -27.96
C LEU A 52 -25.47 33.32 -27.28
N CYS A 53 -25.23 32.05 -27.06
CA CYS A 53 -24.01 31.60 -26.43
C CYS A 53 -22.80 31.57 -27.37
N TRP A 54 -21.66 32.07 -26.89
CA TRP A 54 -20.43 32.00 -27.65
C TRP A 54 -19.86 30.59 -27.64
N ARG A 55 -19.73 30.01 -28.86
CA ARG A 55 -19.18 28.67 -29.06
C ARG A 55 -17.68 28.75 -29.34
N THR A 56 -16.90 27.77 -28.87
CA THR A 56 -15.48 27.64 -29.22
C THR A 56 -15.31 27.03 -30.61
N GLY A 57 -14.11 27.13 -31.22
CA GLY A 57 -13.85 26.57 -32.54
C GLY A 57 -13.94 25.04 -32.65
N TYR A 58 -13.98 24.35 -31.54
CA TYR A 58 -14.16 22.88 -31.48
C TYR A 58 -15.55 22.44 -31.00
N TRP A 59 -16.52 23.37 -30.95
CA TRP A 59 -17.89 23.02 -30.61
C TRP A 59 -18.51 22.07 -31.67
N THR A 60 -19.20 21.08 -31.19
CA THR A 60 -19.98 20.14 -32.03
C THR A 60 -21.37 19.97 -31.44
N PRO A 61 -22.39 19.49 -32.25
CA PRO A 61 -23.73 19.21 -31.73
C PRO A 61 -23.77 18.25 -30.54
N ALA A 62 -22.74 17.40 -30.40
CA ALA A 62 -22.59 16.50 -29.25
C ALA A 62 -22.25 17.23 -27.95
N LEU A 63 -21.83 18.50 -28.01
CA LEU A 63 -21.52 19.36 -26.85
C LEU A 63 -22.68 20.35 -26.56
N ALA A 64 -23.81 20.22 -27.25
CA ALA A 64 -24.99 21.04 -27.01
C ALA A 64 -25.47 20.92 -25.55
N ASN A 65 -25.90 22.02 -24.95
CA ASN A 65 -26.51 22.02 -23.64
C ASN A 65 -27.89 22.71 -23.62
N CYS A 66 -28.63 22.51 -22.55
CA CYS A 66 -30.01 23.00 -22.46
C CYS A 66 -30.11 24.52 -22.36
N GLU A 67 -29.07 25.19 -21.90
CA GLU A 67 -29.06 26.65 -21.73
C GLU A 67 -28.89 27.39 -23.05
N CYS A 68 -28.12 26.81 -23.98
CA CYS A 68 -27.70 27.45 -25.22
C CYS A 68 -28.37 26.86 -26.46
N ASP A 69 -28.58 25.53 -26.46
CA ASP A 69 -28.96 24.78 -27.64
C ASP A 69 -30.10 23.77 -27.35
N SER A 70 -31.07 24.17 -26.56
CA SER A 70 -32.20 23.31 -26.17
C SER A 70 -32.96 22.69 -27.35
N SER A 71 -32.89 23.30 -28.54
CA SER A 71 -33.49 22.79 -29.76
C SER A 71 -32.76 21.57 -30.37
N LEU A 72 -31.49 21.38 -30.02
CA LEU A 72 -30.66 20.27 -30.47
C LEU A 72 -30.71 19.05 -29.53
N LEU A 73 -31.27 19.21 -28.33
CA LEU A 73 -31.39 18.17 -27.34
C LEU A 73 -32.82 17.63 -27.23
N PRO A 74 -33.00 16.36 -26.84
CA PRO A 74 -34.31 15.81 -26.54
C PRO A 74 -35.03 16.65 -25.48
N ARG A 75 -36.32 16.88 -25.65
CA ARG A 75 -37.09 17.77 -24.76
C ARG A 75 -37.14 17.29 -23.31
N ASP A 76 -37.13 16.01 -23.10
CA ASP A 76 -37.09 15.37 -21.76
C ASP A 76 -35.78 15.56 -21.02
N VAL A 77 -34.69 15.84 -21.73
CA VAL A 77 -33.39 16.18 -21.13
C VAL A 77 -33.39 17.60 -20.60
N CYS A 78 -33.88 18.56 -21.40
CA CYS A 78 -33.89 19.97 -21.01
C CYS A 78 -35.10 20.35 -20.13
N PHE A 79 -36.20 19.66 -20.29
CA PHE A 79 -37.44 19.88 -19.54
C PHE A 79 -37.95 18.54 -19.02
N PRO A 80 -37.28 17.95 -18.04
CA PRO A 80 -37.72 16.69 -17.46
C PRO A 80 -39.12 16.84 -16.88
N PRO A 81 -40.04 15.88 -17.15
CA PRO A 81 -41.39 15.94 -16.58
C PRO A 81 -41.29 16.04 -15.07
N PRO A 82 -42.20 16.77 -14.42
CA PRO A 82 -42.20 16.87 -12.95
C PRO A 82 -42.27 15.45 -12.36
N PRO A 83 -41.53 15.19 -11.27
CA PRO A 83 -41.54 13.89 -10.61
C PRO A 83 -42.99 13.53 -10.28
N LYS A 84 -43.43 12.31 -10.64
CA LYS A 84 -44.78 11.81 -10.35
C LYS A 84 -45.03 11.95 -8.83
N PRO A 85 -46.10 12.61 -8.39
CA PRO A 85 -46.44 12.68 -6.97
C PRO A 85 -46.62 11.24 -6.43
N GLY A 86 -45.82 10.86 -5.47
CA GLY A 86 -45.91 9.54 -4.82
C GLY A 86 -44.72 8.59 -5.03
N ALA A 87 -43.74 8.91 -5.86
CA ALA A 87 -42.47 8.16 -5.82
C ALA A 87 -41.66 8.62 -4.63
N ALA A 88 -41.65 7.82 -3.55
CA ALA A 88 -40.70 8.02 -2.47
C ALA A 88 -39.27 8.03 -3.04
N PRO A 89 -38.39 8.95 -2.60
CA PRO A 89 -37.00 8.93 -3.02
C PRO A 89 -36.44 7.51 -2.76
N PRO A 90 -35.63 6.97 -3.69
CA PRO A 90 -34.98 5.68 -3.43
C PRO A 90 -34.26 5.74 -2.09
N PRO A 91 -34.32 4.69 -1.25
CA PRO A 91 -33.62 4.67 0.00
C PRO A 91 -32.14 4.99 -0.26
N PRO A 92 -31.49 5.78 0.61
CA PRO A 92 -30.07 6.07 0.46
C PRO A 92 -29.32 4.74 0.36
N PRO A 93 -28.29 4.65 -0.52
CA PRO A 93 -27.50 3.44 -0.61
C PRO A 93 -27.02 3.06 0.80
N PRO A 94 -27.02 1.76 1.13
CA PRO A 94 -26.53 1.33 2.43
C PRO A 94 -25.12 1.90 2.64
N PRO A 95 -24.81 2.39 3.84
CA PRO A 95 -23.48 2.93 4.12
C PRO A 95 -22.45 1.87 3.70
N PRO A 96 -21.34 2.27 3.04
CA PRO A 96 -20.30 1.33 2.66
C PRO A 96 -19.98 0.45 3.87
N ALA A 97 -19.99 -0.86 3.68
CA ALA A 97 -19.60 -1.79 4.75
C ALA A 97 -18.29 -1.28 5.33
N ALA A 98 -18.27 -1.05 6.65
CA ALA A 98 -17.10 -0.47 7.30
C ALA A 98 -15.87 -1.26 6.89
N ALA A 99 -14.90 -0.58 6.25
CA ALA A 99 -13.67 -1.21 5.82
C ALA A 99 -13.05 -1.94 7.02
N PRO A 100 -12.58 -3.18 6.85
CA PRO A 100 -11.97 -3.93 7.94
C PRO A 100 -10.85 -3.09 8.56
N LYS A 101 -10.89 -2.91 9.88
CA LYS A 101 -9.93 -2.05 10.58
C LYS A 101 -8.55 -2.70 10.52
N PRO A 102 -7.51 -1.99 10.10
CA PRO A 102 -6.16 -2.50 10.16
C PRO A 102 -5.78 -2.79 11.62
N VAL A 103 -5.20 -3.94 11.85
CA VAL A 103 -4.63 -4.34 13.14
C VAL A 103 -3.13 -4.24 13.02
N THR A 104 -2.52 -3.37 13.81
CA THR A 104 -1.07 -3.33 13.98
C THR A 104 -0.76 -3.88 15.36
N GLU A 105 -0.03 -4.98 15.43
CA GLU A 105 0.44 -5.60 16.67
C GLU A 105 1.96 -5.58 16.70
N LYS A 106 2.53 -5.01 17.76
CA LYS A 106 3.96 -5.01 18.02
C LYS A 106 4.27 -5.93 19.20
N VAL A 107 5.08 -6.95 18.94
CA VAL A 107 5.52 -7.91 19.96
C VAL A 107 7.02 -7.79 20.15
N THR A 108 7.46 -7.62 21.38
CA THR A 108 8.89 -7.54 21.74
C THR A 108 9.33 -8.81 22.42
N PHE A 109 10.39 -9.41 21.94
CA PHE A 109 11.03 -10.58 22.50
C PHE A 109 12.41 -10.22 23.06
N ALA A 110 12.69 -10.65 24.28
CA ALA A 110 14.08 -10.59 24.81
C ALA A 110 14.98 -11.51 23.95
N ALA A 111 16.10 -10.97 23.47
CA ALA A 111 17.00 -11.75 22.62
C ALA A 111 17.57 -12.99 23.34
N ASP A 112 17.77 -12.91 24.65
CA ASP A 112 18.30 -14.01 25.48
C ASP A 112 17.32 -15.20 25.58
N VAL A 113 16.03 -14.96 25.34
CA VAL A 113 15.01 -16.01 25.21
C VAL A 113 15.06 -16.65 23.82
N LEU A 114 15.34 -15.87 22.79
CA LEU A 114 15.35 -16.34 21.42
C LEU A 114 16.67 -16.99 21.01
N PHE A 115 17.79 -16.50 21.52
CA PHE A 115 19.14 -16.85 21.08
C PHE A 115 20.08 -17.08 22.27
N ASP A 116 21.10 -17.93 22.08
CA ASP A 116 22.24 -17.97 22.98
C ASP A 116 23.07 -16.70 22.89
N PHE A 117 23.90 -16.49 23.91
CA PHE A 117 24.86 -15.39 23.93
C PHE A 117 25.68 -15.40 22.62
N ASP A 118 25.78 -14.23 22.01
CA ASP A 118 26.55 -14.01 20.77
C ASP A 118 26.13 -14.87 19.55
N LYS A 119 24.98 -15.52 19.61
CA LYS A 119 24.46 -16.35 18.51
C LYS A 119 23.22 -15.74 17.85
N ALA A 120 22.95 -16.23 16.63
CA ALA A 120 21.77 -15.95 15.85
C ALA A 120 20.97 -17.24 15.50
N VAL A 121 21.27 -18.35 16.22
CA VAL A 121 20.53 -19.61 16.07
C VAL A 121 19.42 -19.63 17.12
N LEU A 122 18.19 -19.84 16.66
CA LEU A 122 17.02 -19.86 17.53
C LEU A 122 17.04 -21.06 18.50
N LYS A 123 16.88 -20.76 19.77
CA LYS A 123 16.71 -21.74 20.86
C LYS A 123 15.32 -22.40 20.76
N PRO A 124 15.13 -23.59 21.35
CA PRO A 124 13.81 -24.23 21.43
C PRO A 124 12.72 -23.32 22.03
N GLU A 125 13.04 -22.61 23.14
CA GLU A 125 12.12 -21.69 23.78
C GLU A 125 11.75 -20.50 22.86
N GLY A 126 12.72 -20.02 22.09
CA GLY A 126 12.52 -18.98 21.10
C GLY A 126 11.56 -19.44 20.00
N LYS A 127 11.72 -20.68 19.51
CA LYS A 127 10.80 -21.27 18.52
C LYS A 127 9.38 -21.37 19.07
N THR A 128 9.22 -21.81 20.32
CA THR A 128 7.88 -21.86 20.97
C THR A 128 7.22 -20.50 21.01
N LYS A 129 7.98 -19.44 21.38
CA LYS A 129 7.46 -18.05 21.39
C LYS A 129 7.04 -17.57 19.99
N LEU A 130 7.78 -17.93 18.98
CA LEU A 130 7.44 -17.61 17.58
C LEU A 130 6.25 -18.44 17.07
N ASP A 131 6.09 -19.69 17.53
CA ASP A 131 4.92 -20.52 17.24
C ASP A 131 3.65 -19.93 17.87
N ASP A 132 3.74 -19.41 19.10
CA ASP A 132 2.64 -18.68 19.75
C ASP A 132 2.25 -17.42 18.92
N LEU A 133 3.25 -16.71 18.38
CA LEU A 133 2.99 -15.58 17.49
C LEU A 133 2.26 -16.04 16.22
N VAL A 134 2.76 -17.07 15.55
CA VAL A 134 2.14 -17.63 14.33
C VAL A 134 0.70 -18.09 14.62
N ALA A 135 0.45 -18.69 15.77
CA ALA A 135 -0.90 -19.10 16.18
C ALA A 135 -1.86 -17.92 16.32
N LYS A 136 -1.40 -16.79 16.86
CA LYS A 136 -2.18 -15.54 16.97
C LYS A 136 -2.49 -14.90 15.62
N LEU A 137 -1.63 -15.15 14.60
CA LEU A 137 -1.83 -14.63 13.25
C LEU A 137 -2.86 -15.44 12.44
N LYS A 138 -3.31 -16.59 12.95
CA LYS A 138 -4.40 -17.35 12.31
C LYS A 138 -5.68 -16.52 12.31
N GLY A 139 -6.28 -16.34 11.12
CA GLY A 139 -7.47 -15.51 10.95
C GLY A 139 -7.20 -14.01 10.78
N VAL A 140 -5.94 -13.62 10.66
CA VAL A 140 -5.53 -12.28 10.24
C VAL A 140 -5.15 -12.33 8.76
N ALA A 141 -5.74 -11.48 7.93
CA ALA A 141 -5.25 -11.24 6.58
C ALA A 141 -3.94 -10.46 6.71
N LEU A 142 -2.83 -11.20 6.77
CA LEU A 142 -1.50 -10.66 7.00
C LEU A 142 -1.05 -9.83 5.79
N GLU A 143 -0.64 -8.59 6.02
CA GLU A 143 -0.08 -7.71 5.01
C GLU A 143 1.45 -7.74 5.07
N VAL A 144 2.02 -7.41 6.24
CA VAL A 144 3.46 -7.34 6.42
C VAL A 144 3.87 -7.72 7.85
N ILE A 145 5.06 -8.32 7.97
CA ILE A 145 5.79 -8.51 9.23
C ILE A 145 7.13 -7.81 9.11
N ILE A 146 7.52 -7.04 10.12
CA ILE A 146 8.82 -6.41 10.20
C ILE A 146 9.53 -6.94 11.46
N ALA A 147 10.66 -7.62 11.28
CA ALA A 147 11.49 -8.11 12.37
C ALA A 147 12.71 -7.19 12.54
N ILE A 148 12.82 -6.52 13.70
CA ILE A 148 13.83 -5.52 13.98
C ILE A 148 14.73 -6.02 15.12
N GLY A 149 15.99 -6.27 14.82
CA GLY A 149 16.98 -6.71 15.81
C GLY A 149 17.69 -5.53 16.49
N HIS A 150 17.87 -5.64 17.81
CA HIS A 150 18.60 -4.68 18.62
C HIS A 150 19.65 -5.40 19.47
N THR A 151 20.72 -4.68 19.83
CA THR A 151 21.77 -5.13 20.76
C THR A 151 21.98 -4.12 21.87
N ASP A 152 22.69 -4.54 22.91
CA ASP A 152 23.24 -3.60 23.89
C ASP A 152 24.46 -2.85 23.31
N PRO A 153 25.01 -1.85 24.01
CA PRO A 153 26.15 -1.05 23.54
C PRO A 153 27.50 -1.72 23.74
N ILE A 154 27.57 -2.97 24.19
CA ILE A 154 28.83 -3.68 24.40
C ILE A 154 29.36 -4.16 23.05
N GLY A 155 30.62 -3.85 22.76
CA GLY A 155 31.28 -4.19 21.50
C GLY A 155 31.22 -3.06 20.45
N THR A 156 31.65 -3.37 19.22
CA THR A 156 31.69 -2.38 18.15
C THR A 156 30.32 -2.20 17.50
N ALA A 157 30.06 -0.99 16.97
CA ALA A 157 28.81 -0.70 16.29
C ALA A 157 28.61 -1.60 15.06
N GLU A 158 29.67 -1.84 14.30
CA GLU A 158 29.61 -2.70 13.09
C GLU A 158 29.26 -4.15 13.44
N TYR A 159 29.91 -4.70 14.49
CA TYR A 159 29.62 -6.05 14.95
C TYR A 159 28.17 -6.18 15.40
N ASN A 160 27.70 -5.26 16.24
CA ASN A 160 26.34 -5.24 16.75
C ASN A 160 25.29 -5.07 15.65
N LEU A 161 25.58 -4.26 14.64
CA LEU A 161 24.70 -4.13 13.46
C LEU A 161 24.58 -5.47 12.74
N LYS A 162 25.71 -6.13 12.43
CA LYS A 162 25.70 -7.45 11.77
C LYS A 162 25.00 -8.52 12.61
N LEU A 163 25.19 -8.52 13.91
CA LEU A 163 24.53 -9.47 14.82
C LEU A 163 23.00 -9.27 14.83
N SER A 164 22.56 -8.01 14.91
CA SER A 164 21.15 -7.67 14.94
C SER A 164 20.44 -8.06 13.62
N VAL A 165 21.09 -7.85 12.46
CA VAL A 165 20.57 -8.29 11.14
C VAL A 165 20.45 -9.81 11.12
N ARG A 166 21.52 -10.56 11.47
CA ARG A 166 21.48 -12.03 11.47
C ARG A 166 20.37 -12.60 12.36
N ARG A 167 20.09 -11.98 13.51
CA ARG A 167 19.01 -12.38 14.41
C ARG A 167 17.63 -12.15 13.79
N ALA A 168 17.43 -10.99 13.14
CA ALA A 168 16.19 -10.71 12.41
C ALA A 168 15.96 -11.67 11.24
N GLU A 169 17.03 -12.00 10.51
CA GLU A 169 17.00 -12.99 9.40
C GLU A 169 16.68 -14.41 9.90
N ALA A 170 17.20 -14.82 11.05
CA ALA A 170 16.88 -16.11 11.64
C ALA A 170 15.39 -16.23 12.02
N ILE A 171 14.79 -15.15 12.50
CA ILE A 171 13.35 -15.08 12.74
C ILE A 171 12.58 -15.17 11.43
N LYS A 172 12.97 -14.41 10.39
CA LYS A 172 12.37 -14.51 9.06
C LYS A 172 12.41 -15.94 8.54
N ALA A 173 13.58 -16.57 8.55
CA ALA A 173 13.73 -17.95 8.09
C ALA A 173 12.79 -18.91 8.83
N TYR A 174 12.64 -18.74 10.14
CA TYR A 174 11.74 -19.53 10.94
C TYR A 174 10.26 -19.30 10.58
N LEU A 175 9.83 -18.05 10.47
CA LEU A 175 8.46 -17.72 10.08
C LEU A 175 8.10 -18.22 8.68
N VAL A 176 9.05 -18.15 7.74
CA VAL A 176 8.89 -18.77 6.40
C VAL A 176 8.71 -20.28 6.51
N SER A 177 9.48 -20.97 7.37
CA SER A 177 9.32 -22.42 7.60
C SER A 177 7.96 -22.80 8.20
N LYS A 178 7.24 -21.82 8.80
CA LYS A 178 5.88 -21.99 9.33
C LYS A 178 4.79 -21.59 8.31
N GLY A 179 5.16 -21.32 7.06
CA GLY A 179 4.24 -21.08 5.95
C GLY A 179 3.90 -19.62 5.72
N ILE A 180 4.61 -18.67 6.34
CA ILE A 180 4.43 -17.24 6.03
C ILE A 180 5.25 -16.91 4.78
N GLU A 181 4.63 -16.21 3.83
CA GLU A 181 5.26 -15.84 2.55
C GLU A 181 6.49 -14.94 2.77
N PRO A 182 7.65 -15.25 2.16
CA PRO A 182 8.91 -14.52 2.40
C PRO A 182 8.87 -13.06 1.95
N ASN A 183 8.03 -12.71 0.97
CA ASN A 183 7.83 -11.36 0.46
C ASN A 183 7.04 -10.45 1.43
N ARG A 184 6.36 -11.05 2.41
CA ARG A 184 5.65 -10.32 3.47
C ARG A 184 6.52 -10.06 4.70
N ILE A 185 7.74 -10.61 4.77
CA ILE A 185 8.60 -10.49 5.94
C ILE A 185 9.83 -9.64 5.60
N TYR A 186 9.92 -8.50 6.26
CA TYR A 186 11.05 -7.58 6.18
C TYR A 186 11.91 -7.72 7.44
N THR A 187 13.21 -7.54 7.28
CA THR A 187 14.18 -7.64 8.38
C THR A 187 15.02 -6.39 8.45
N GLU A 188 15.26 -5.90 9.65
CA GLU A 188 16.12 -4.75 9.89
C GLU A 188 17.00 -4.99 11.13
N GLY A 189 18.26 -4.58 11.06
CA GLY A 189 19.13 -4.51 12.21
C GLY A 189 19.38 -3.06 12.62
N LYS A 190 19.10 -2.72 13.86
CA LYS A 190 19.39 -1.40 14.45
C LYS A 190 20.66 -1.42 15.30
N GLY A 191 21.24 -2.62 15.55
CA GLY A 191 22.41 -2.76 16.41
C GLY A 191 22.20 -2.06 17.75
N LEU A 192 23.17 -1.23 18.14
CA LEU A 192 23.15 -0.48 19.39
C LEU A 192 22.51 0.91 19.31
N THR A 193 21.95 1.31 18.17
CA THR A 193 21.51 2.70 17.95
C THR A 193 20.24 3.08 18.71
N GLN A 194 19.39 2.12 19.05
CA GLN A 194 18.10 2.34 19.70
C GLN A 194 18.07 1.71 21.11
N GLN A 195 18.80 2.32 22.03
CA GLN A 195 18.84 1.89 23.42
C GLN A 195 17.57 2.33 24.17
N ILE A 196 16.89 1.38 24.82
CA ILE A 196 15.76 1.65 25.72
C ILE A 196 16.20 1.76 27.18
N LYS A 197 17.35 1.20 27.52
CA LYS A 197 17.96 1.29 28.85
C LYS A 197 19.40 1.79 28.73
N LYS A 198 19.70 2.88 29.40
CA LYS A 198 21.07 3.42 29.54
C LYS A 198 21.63 3.04 30.89
N CYS A 199 22.82 2.46 30.90
CA CYS A 199 23.53 2.09 32.11
C CYS A 199 24.99 2.55 31.97
N SER A 200 25.54 3.18 33.00
CA SER A 200 26.95 3.58 33.04
C SER A 200 27.78 2.53 33.76
N ARG A 201 28.88 2.08 33.16
CA ARG A 201 29.72 1.01 33.75
C ARG A 201 30.17 1.33 35.17
N GLY A 202 30.42 2.61 35.48
CA GLY A 202 30.88 3.07 36.78
C GLY A 202 29.84 2.90 37.90
N ASP A 203 28.57 2.75 37.59
CA ASP A 203 27.51 2.61 38.59
C ASP A 203 27.42 1.18 39.17
N PHE A 204 28.19 0.24 38.62
CA PHE A 204 28.08 -1.19 38.95
C PHE A 204 29.41 -1.73 39.50
N LYS A 205 29.33 -2.44 40.62
CA LYS A 205 30.50 -3.09 41.25
C LYS A 205 31.05 -4.25 40.42
N THR A 206 30.17 -4.96 39.69
CA THR A 206 30.57 -6.12 38.89
C THR A 206 30.21 -5.92 37.43
N TRP A 207 30.96 -6.58 36.53
CA TRP A 207 30.66 -6.62 35.12
C TRP A 207 29.32 -7.27 34.85
N ALA A 208 28.98 -8.35 35.55
CA ALA A 208 27.73 -9.06 35.41
C ALA A 208 26.51 -8.17 35.69
N ALA A 209 26.54 -7.36 36.76
CA ALA A 209 25.46 -6.44 37.08
C ALA A 209 25.28 -5.32 36.02
N TYR A 210 26.39 -4.86 35.43
CA TYR A 210 26.34 -3.92 34.32
C TYR A 210 25.70 -4.55 33.08
N VAL A 211 26.09 -5.77 32.68
CA VAL A 211 25.53 -6.51 31.55
C VAL A 211 24.05 -6.80 31.76
N GLU A 212 23.66 -7.13 33.00
CA GLU A 212 22.23 -7.36 33.34
C GLU A 212 21.40 -6.09 33.22
N CYS A 213 21.92 -4.94 33.69
CA CYS A 213 21.27 -3.65 33.50
C CYS A 213 20.97 -3.36 32.01
N LEU A 214 21.84 -3.79 31.11
CA LEU A 214 21.69 -3.58 29.66
C LEU A 214 20.81 -4.62 28.96
N ALA A 215 20.41 -5.69 29.65
CA ALA A 215 19.62 -6.78 29.09
C ALA A 215 18.38 -6.33 28.29
N PRO A 216 17.61 -5.30 28.71
CA PRO A 216 16.45 -4.84 27.94
C PRO A 216 16.78 -4.34 26.52
N ASN A 217 18.04 -3.93 26.28
CA ASN A 217 18.46 -3.50 24.94
C ASN A 217 18.64 -4.67 23.98
N ARG A 218 18.97 -5.86 24.51
CA ARG A 218 19.07 -7.09 23.75
C ARG A 218 17.67 -7.64 23.49
N ARG A 219 17.07 -7.21 22.38
CA ARG A 219 15.70 -7.57 22.03
C ARG A 219 15.52 -7.70 20.52
N VAL A 220 14.45 -8.37 20.13
CA VAL A 220 13.92 -8.30 18.78
C VAL A 220 12.47 -7.86 18.85
N GLU A 221 12.14 -6.85 18.09
CA GLU A 221 10.79 -6.36 17.92
C GLU A 221 10.20 -6.96 16.64
N VAL A 222 9.00 -7.51 16.72
CA VAL A 222 8.27 -8.03 15.58
C VAL A 222 6.97 -7.23 15.46
N GLU A 223 6.89 -6.44 14.40
CA GLU A 223 5.70 -5.67 14.09
C GLU A 223 4.90 -6.43 13.02
N VAL A 224 3.64 -6.61 13.29
CA VAL A 224 2.69 -7.29 12.39
C VAL A 224 1.62 -6.31 11.98
N VAL A 225 1.44 -6.14 10.67
CA VAL A 225 0.36 -5.35 10.09
C VAL A 225 -0.55 -6.28 9.29
N GLY A 226 -1.83 -6.17 9.52
CA GLY A 226 -2.82 -6.97 8.82
C GLY A 226 -4.25 -6.52 9.13
N THR A 227 -5.23 -7.18 8.55
CA THR A 227 -6.64 -6.90 8.79
C THR A 227 -7.31 -8.14 9.37
N ARG A 228 -8.14 -7.98 10.42
CA ARG A 228 -8.98 -9.08 10.92
C ARG A 228 -10.21 -9.21 10.03
N THR A 229 -10.32 -10.34 9.37
CA THR A 229 -11.60 -10.79 8.81
C THR A 229 -12.48 -11.28 9.96
N LYS A 230 -13.65 -10.64 10.12
CA LYS A 230 -14.68 -11.14 11.03
C LYS A 230 -15.27 -12.44 10.49
#